data_5fe524246cc8a06798c8020affad2c02
#
_entry.id   5fe524246cc8a06798c8020affad2c02
#
_cell.length_a   1.000
_cell.length_b   1.000
_cell.length_c   1.000
_cell.angle_alpha   90.00
_cell.angle_beta   90.00
_cell.angle_gamma   90.00
#
_symmetry.space_group_name_H-M   'P 1'
#
loop_
_entity.id
_entity.type
_entity.pdbx_description
1 polymer ?
#
loop_
_entity_poly.entity_id
_entity_poly.type
_entity_poly.pdbx_seq_one_letter_code
_entity_poly.pdbx_strand_id
1 'polypeptide(L)'
;MRRWIQRTHLAGLVALTLTACAPAEHVPVRRGMAVTDDAGRRVTLAVPARRVVSLLPSFTEILFAIGAGDRLVGRTTWCDYPPEALAVPSVGDGMPPSVEAVAARHPDLVVLYRSGPNVVAAEQLERLGIRTVLFDLNRLEQLGPVARRLGKLAGREAPAESLATEMDRVVSQPPAPSTQSLAFIVWDNPPIVIGAGSYLDRLAALAGARNVFHDVGSPSAQVSIETIAARDPDFVAMLTDSAVPPRYATRPEWRVVRAVRTARFLFLPGQLFGRPGPRAAEAIRELRRRLEAVP
;
A
#
# COMPACT_ATOMS: atom_id res chain seq x y z
N MET A 1 -68.72 -35.04 83.18
CA MET A 1 -68.37 -33.89 82.33
C MET A 1 -66.88 -33.93 82.02
N ARG A 2 -66.49 -34.45 80.83
CA ARG A 2 -65.12 -34.47 80.35
C ARG A 2 -65.10 -33.88 78.96
N ARG A 3 -64.46 -32.71 78.72
CA ARG A 3 -64.27 -32.08 77.44
C ARG A 3 -63.05 -32.69 76.81
N TRP A 4 -63.20 -33.21 75.60
CA TRP A 4 -62.12 -33.63 74.70
C TRP A 4 -61.64 -32.45 73.89
N ILE A 5 -60.32 -32.20 73.95
CA ILE A 5 -59.66 -31.19 73.14
C ILE A 5 -59.01 -31.93 71.91
N GLN A 6 -59.51 -31.65 70.76
CA GLN A 6 -58.87 -32.12 69.50
C GLN A 6 -57.67 -31.22 69.18
N ARG A 7 -56.53 -31.87 68.98
CA ARG A 7 -55.34 -31.21 68.50
C ARG A 7 -55.32 -31.42 66.97
N THR A 8 -55.45 -30.34 66.20
CA THR A 8 -55.21 -30.29 64.75
C THR A 8 -53.74 -30.07 64.46
N HIS A 9 -53.09 -31.03 63.86
CA HIS A 9 -51.72 -30.88 63.35
C HIS A 9 -51.77 -30.19 62.01
N LEU A 10 -51.22 -28.98 61.93
CA LEU A 10 -50.95 -28.24 60.65
C LEU A 10 -49.62 -28.71 60.09
N ALA A 11 -49.64 -29.48 59.02
CA ALA A 11 -48.45 -29.87 58.28
C ALA A 11 -48.07 -28.72 57.32
N GLY A 12 -47.02 -28.01 57.70
CA GLY A 12 -46.44 -26.97 56.79
C GLY A 12 -45.68 -27.60 55.64
N LEU A 13 -46.17 -27.38 54.41
CA LEU A 13 -45.47 -27.72 53.18
C LEU A 13 -44.41 -26.66 52.89
N VAL A 14 -43.12 -26.96 53.08
CA VAL A 14 -42.00 -26.11 52.65
C VAL A 14 -41.76 -26.38 51.18
N ALA A 15 -42.17 -25.45 50.30
CA ALA A 15 -41.84 -25.48 48.89
C ALA A 15 -40.39 -24.99 48.69
N LEU A 16 -39.49 -25.92 48.34
CA LEU A 16 -38.11 -25.61 47.98
C LEU A 16 -38.11 -25.11 46.51
N THR A 17 -37.97 -23.80 46.30
CA THR A 17 -37.77 -23.19 44.97
C THR A 17 -36.34 -23.43 44.53
N LEU A 18 -36.12 -24.39 43.64
CA LEU A 18 -34.89 -24.59 42.90
C LEU A 18 -34.72 -23.42 41.90
N THR A 19 -33.90 -22.45 42.25
CA THR A 19 -33.45 -21.40 41.31
C THR A 19 -32.50 -22.05 40.32
N ALA A 20 -33.00 -22.35 39.12
CA ALA A 20 -32.14 -22.80 38.01
C ALA A 20 -31.23 -21.67 37.61
N CYS A 21 -29.92 -21.82 37.88
CA CYS A 21 -28.88 -20.97 37.32
C CYS A 21 -28.89 -21.16 35.82
N ALA A 22 -29.38 -20.17 35.06
CA ALA A 22 -29.23 -20.15 33.59
C ALA A 22 -27.74 -20.11 33.27
N PRO A 23 -27.24 -20.93 32.32
CA PRO A 23 -25.86 -20.85 31.89
C PRO A 23 -25.62 -19.45 31.34
N ALA A 24 -24.56 -18.78 31.82
CA ALA A 24 -24.12 -17.50 31.27
C ALA A 24 -23.90 -17.67 29.76
N GLU A 25 -24.65 -16.92 28.96
CA GLU A 25 -24.41 -16.85 27.51
C GLU A 25 -22.94 -16.51 27.30
N HIS A 26 -22.22 -17.44 26.69
CA HIS A 26 -20.88 -17.21 26.21
C HIS A 26 -20.97 -16.15 25.11
N VAL A 27 -20.83 -14.87 25.49
CA VAL A 27 -20.57 -13.81 24.52
C VAL A 27 -19.24 -14.16 23.84
N PRO A 28 -19.23 -14.48 22.54
CA PRO A 28 -17.99 -14.83 21.88
C PRO A 28 -17.05 -13.65 22.01
N VAL A 29 -15.93 -13.82 22.70
CA VAL A 29 -14.83 -12.84 22.72
C VAL A 29 -14.46 -12.60 21.28
N ARG A 30 -14.88 -11.50 20.69
CA ARG A 30 -14.48 -11.08 19.35
C ARG A 30 -12.96 -11.03 19.37
N ARG A 31 -12.32 -12.05 18.78
CA ARG A 31 -10.87 -12.05 18.59
C ARG A 31 -10.54 -10.79 17.82
N GLY A 32 -9.90 -9.84 18.49
CA GLY A 32 -9.44 -8.60 17.85
C GLY A 32 -8.64 -8.91 16.59
N MET A 33 -8.75 -8.04 15.59
CA MET A 33 -7.95 -8.17 14.39
C MET A 33 -6.49 -7.89 14.71
N ALA A 34 -5.61 -8.80 14.33
CA ALA A 34 -4.18 -8.63 14.52
C ALA A 34 -3.44 -8.89 13.20
N VAL A 35 -2.50 -8.02 12.88
CA VAL A 35 -1.54 -8.20 11.78
C VAL A 35 -0.14 -7.98 12.32
N THR A 36 0.85 -8.57 11.66
CA THR A 36 2.25 -8.20 11.85
C THR A 36 2.63 -7.26 10.73
N ASP A 37 3.15 -6.08 11.06
CA ASP A 37 3.62 -5.11 10.08
C ASP A 37 5.06 -5.43 9.62
N ASP A 38 5.56 -4.66 8.65
CA ASP A 38 6.89 -4.92 8.09
C ASP A 38 8.04 -4.37 8.95
N ALA A 39 7.71 -3.73 10.09
CA ALA A 39 8.66 -3.46 11.17
C ALA A 39 8.68 -4.58 12.24
N GLY A 40 7.96 -5.70 12.02
CA GLY A 40 7.85 -6.82 12.95
C GLY A 40 6.91 -6.58 14.14
N ARG A 41 6.17 -5.46 14.16
CA ARG A 41 5.28 -5.11 15.26
C ARG A 41 3.91 -5.78 15.10
N ARG A 42 3.37 -6.28 16.20
CA ARG A 42 1.99 -6.80 16.24
C ARG A 42 1.00 -5.65 16.44
N VAL A 43 0.28 -5.31 15.41
CA VAL A 43 -0.77 -4.27 15.42
C VAL A 43 -2.12 -4.95 15.67
N THR A 44 -2.83 -4.53 16.72
CA THR A 44 -4.12 -5.13 17.12
C THR A 44 -5.19 -4.05 17.23
N LEU A 45 -6.35 -4.30 16.63
CA LEU A 45 -7.56 -3.51 16.73
C LEU A 45 -8.69 -4.37 17.31
N ALA A 46 -9.43 -3.82 18.27
CA ALA A 46 -10.59 -4.51 18.86
C ALA A 46 -11.76 -4.63 17.86
N VAL A 47 -11.92 -3.63 17.01
CA VAL A 47 -12.92 -3.53 15.92
C VAL A 47 -12.24 -3.03 14.65
N PRO A 48 -12.83 -3.24 13.46
CA PRO A 48 -12.31 -2.71 12.21
C PRO A 48 -12.10 -1.20 12.27
N ALA A 49 -10.98 -0.73 11.72
CA ALA A 49 -10.70 0.69 11.61
C ALA A 49 -11.82 1.40 10.86
N ARG A 50 -12.28 2.53 11.37
CA ARG A 50 -13.32 3.38 10.79
C ARG A 50 -12.82 4.76 10.41
N ARG A 51 -11.69 5.17 10.95
CA ARG A 51 -11.07 6.47 10.71
C ARG A 51 -9.60 6.25 10.35
N VAL A 52 -9.33 6.12 9.06
CA VAL A 52 -8.00 5.78 8.55
C VAL A 52 -7.32 7.00 7.97
N VAL A 53 -6.06 7.24 8.34
CA VAL A 53 -5.18 8.16 7.62
C VAL A 53 -4.21 7.34 6.78
N SER A 54 -4.15 7.63 5.48
CA SER A 54 -3.24 6.98 4.54
C SER A 54 -2.12 7.92 4.14
N LEU A 55 -0.88 7.55 4.43
CA LEU A 55 0.31 8.37 4.15
C LEU A 55 1.11 7.90 2.94
N LEU A 56 0.49 7.13 2.03
CA LEU A 56 1.06 6.77 0.74
C LEU A 56 -0.05 6.59 -0.30
N PRO A 57 0.13 7.10 -1.54
CA PRO A 57 -0.84 6.91 -2.62
C PRO A 57 -1.25 5.45 -2.85
N SER A 58 -0.29 4.54 -2.85
CA SER A 58 -0.55 3.10 -3.02
C SER A 58 -1.53 2.53 -2.00
N PHE A 59 -1.42 2.92 -0.72
CA PHE A 59 -2.33 2.46 0.33
C PHE A 59 -3.72 3.07 0.16
N THR A 60 -3.78 4.35 -0.26
CA THR A 60 -5.04 5.01 -0.60
C THR A 60 -5.76 4.26 -1.71
N GLU A 61 -5.06 3.94 -2.81
CA GLU A 61 -5.62 3.16 -3.92
C GLU A 61 -6.11 1.77 -3.48
N ILE A 62 -5.33 1.06 -2.65
CA ILE A 62 -5.74 -0.25 -2.11
C ILE A 62 -7.01 -0.10 -1.25
N LEU A 63 -7.07 0.89 -0.35
CA LEU A 63 -8.24 1.12 0.52
C LEU A 63 -9.50 1.41 -0.29
N PHE A 64 -9.41 2.22 -1.35
CA PHE A 64 -10.53 2.42 -2.27
C PHE A 64 -10.91 1.14 -3.00
N ALA A 65 -9.94 0.41 -3.54
CA ALA A 65 -10.16 -0.82 -4.30
C ALA A 65 -10.85 -1.92 -3.49
N ILE A 66 -10.60 -1.99 -2.17
CA ILE A 66 -11.27 -2.94 -1.27
C ILE A 66 -12.58 -2.40 -0.65
N GLY A 67 -13.05 -1.24 -1.11
CA GLY A 67 -14.29 -0.62 -0.62
C GLY A 67 -14.19 -0.05 0.80
N ALA A 68 -13.01 0.42 1.20
CA ALA A 68 -12.76 1.10 2.48
C ALA A 68 -12.42 2.60 2.31
N GLY A 69 -12.67 3.18 1.13
CA GLY A 69 -12.42 4.60 0.84
C GLY A 69 -13.24 5.54 1.72
N ASP A 70 -14.47 5.14 2.10
CA ASP A 70 -15.36 5.85 3.01
C ASP A 70 -14.80 6.01 4.44
N ARG A 71 -13.77 5.25 4.78
CA ARG A 71 -13.11 5.29 6.08
C ARG A 71 -11.92 6.25 6.14
N LEU A 72 -11.51 6.78 4.99
CA LEU A 72 -10.40 7.72 4.92
C LEU A 72 -10.81 9.08 5.49
N VAL A 73 -10.11 9.51 6.53
CA VAL A 73 -10.28 10.83 7.16
C VAL A 73 -9.08 11.76 6.91
N GLY A 74 -8.01 11.23 6.30
CA GLY A 74 -6.84 11.99 5.93
C GLY A 74 -5.98 11.24 4.89
N ARG A 75 -5.36 12.01 4.00
CA ARG A 75 -4.45 11.53 2.96
C ARG A 75 -3.29 12.49 2.75
N THR A 76 -2.24 12.06 2.06
CA THR A 76 -1.22 13.01 1.60
C THR A 76 -1.69 13.77 0.37
N THR A 77 -1.02 14.89 0.04
CA THR A 77 -1.31 15.67 -1.18
C THR A 77 -1.13 14.84 -2.45
N TRP A 78 -0.29 13.79 -2.42
CA TRP A 78 0.01 12.90 -3.53
C TRP A 78 -1.03 11.79 -3.76
N CYS A 79 -1.97 11.61 -2.83
CA CYS A 79 -3.04 10.62 -2.93
C CYS A 79 -4.20 11.19 -3.77
N ASP A 80 -4.06 11.19 -5.08
CA ASP A 80 -4.94 11.83 -6.05
C ASP A 80 -5.76 10.83 -6.89
N TYR A 81 -5.63 9.54 -6.60
CA TYR A 81 -6.38 8.47 -7.26
C TYR A 81 -6.97 7.48 -6.24
N PRO A 82 -8.21 6.98 -6.48
CA PRO A 82 -9.13 7.43 -7.55
C PRO A 82 -9.57 8.89 -7.34
N PRO A 83 -10.28 9.52 -8.29
CA PRO A 83 -10.69 10.94 -8.17
C PRO A 83 -11.44 11.25 -6.88
N GLU A 84 -12.19 10.29 -6.33
CA GLU A 84 -12.91 10.40 -5.06
C GLU A 84 -11.97 10.62 -3.86
N ALA A 85 -10.71 10.22 -3.98
CA ALA A 85 -9.71 10.48 -2.94
C ALA A 85 -9.49 11.97 -2.71
N LEU A 86 -9.69 12.80 -3.73
CA LEU A 86 -9.54 14.26 -3.62
C LEU A 86 -10.51 14.91 -2.64
N ALA A 87 -11.64 14.26 -2.36
CA ALA A 87 -12.59 14.71 -1.34
C ALA A 87 -12.10 14.47 0.10
N VAL A 88 -11.11 13.57 0.29
CA VAL A 88 -10.51 13.31 1.61
C VAL A 88 -9.55 14.44 1.96
N PRO A 89 -9.65 15.06 3.16
CA PRO A 89 -8.76 16.14 3.57
C PRO A 89 -7.28 15.76 3.54
N SER A 90 -6.42 16.65 3.03
CA SER A 90 -4.98 16.49 3.07
C SER A 90 -4.41 16.69 4.47
N VAL A 91 -3.38 15.94 4.83
CA VAL A 91 -2.53 16.10 6.01
C VAL A 91 -1.09 16.49 5.66
N GLY A 92 -0.89 17.05 4.47
CA GLY A 92 0.42 17.47 3.95
C GLY A 92 1.01 16.46 2.96
N ASP A 93 2.30 16.59 2.67
CA ASP A 93 3.00 15.73 1.70
C ASP A 93 3.41 14.36 2.27
N GLY A 94 3.47 14.22 3.60
CA GLY A 94 3.77 12.96 4.27
C GLY A 94 5.26 12.63 4.36
N MET A 95 6.17 13.57 4.03
CA MET A 95 7.62 13.32 4.04
C MET A 95 8.44 14.49 4.62
N PRO A 96 8.71 14.54 5.95
CA PRO A 96 8.16 13.66 7.00
C PRO A 96 6.69 13.95 7.29
N PRO A 97 5.93 13.00 7.84
CA PRO A 97 4.54 13.26 8.23
C PRO A 97 4.43 14.29 9.34
N SER A 98 3.46 15.21 9.23
CA SER A 98 3.09 16.06 10.38
C SER A 98 2.22 15.26 11.35
N VAL A 99 2.76 14.98 12.53
CA VAL A 99 2.06 14.23 13.59
C VAL A 99 0.82 15.00 14.04
N GLU A 100 0.89 16.34 14.15
CA GLU A 100 -0.21 17.21 14.54
C GLU A 100 -1.34 17.17 13.50
N ALA A 101 -1.01 17.31 12.19
CA ALA A 101 -2.01 17.28 11.13
C ALA A 101 -2.71 15.92 11.04
N VAL A 102 -1.98 14.83 11.27
CA VAL A 102 -2.52 13.47 11.34
C VAL A 102 -3.41 13.30 12.57
N ALA A 103 -2.95 13.67 13.77
CA ALA A 103 -3.69 13.54 15.02
C ALA A 103 -4.97 14.38 15.02
N ALA A 104 -4.97 15.56 14.40
CA ALA A 104 -6.15 16.43 14.24
C ALA A 104 -7.29 15.78 13.44
N ARG A 105 -7.02 14.69 12.69
CA ARG A 105 -8.05 13.89 12.02
C ARG A 105 -8.70 12.85 12.92
N HIS A 106 -8.25 12.69 14.16
CA HIS A 106 -8.72 11.70 15.13
C HIS A 106 -8.81 10.29 14.51
N PRO A 107 -7.73 9.77 13.91
CA PRO A 107 -7.73 8.44 13.31
C PRO A 107 -7.69 7.36 14.38
N ASP A 108 -8.28 6.21 14.07
CA ASP A 108 -8.10 4.97 14.83
C ASP A 108 -7.00 4.08 14.22
N LEU A 109 -6.59 4.37 12.99
CA LEU A 109 -5.48 3.73 12.30
C LEU A 109 -4.76 4.70 11.36
N VAL A 110 -3.43 4.70 11.39
CA VAL A 110 -2.57 5.38 10.41
C VAL A 110 -1.74 4.36 9.66
N VAL A 111 -1.79 4.43 8.33
CA VAL A 111 -1.04 3.53 7.43
C VAL A 111 0.14 4.28 6.85
N LEU A 112 1.37 3.79 7.11
CA LEU A 112 2.61 4.42 6.71
C LEU A 112 3.49 3.46 5.88
N TYR A 113 4.24 4.04 4.94
CA TYR A 113 5.36 3.36 4.32
C TYR A 113 6.52 3.25 5.32
N ARG A 114 7.21 2.10 5.39
CA ARG A 114 8.31 1.88 6.32
C ARG A 114 9.58 2.62 5.84
N SER A 115 9.88 3.72 6.49
CA SER A 115 11.11 4.51 6.33
C SER A 115 11.54 5.04 7.69
N GLY A 116 12.80 5.47 7.82
CA GLY A 116 13.29 6.01 9.09
C GLY A 116 12.40 7.12 9.67
N PRO A 117 12.10 8.20 8.91
CA PRO A 117 11.22 9.27 9.39
C PRO A 117 9.81 8.78 9.76
N ASN A 118 9.26 7.82 9.01
CA ASN A 118 7.92 7.29 9.28
C ASN A 118 7.86 6.38 10.52
N VAL A 119 8.95 5.66 10.83
CA VAL A 119 9.06 4.91 12.10
C VAL A 119 9.01 5.87 13.28
N VAL A 120 9.75 6.97 13.23
CA VAL A 120 9.74 8.00 14.29
C VAL A 120 8.35 8.63 14.43
N ALA A 121 7.69 8.97 13.31
CA ALA A 121 6.33 9.51 13.33
C ALA A 121 5.32 8.49 13.89
N ALA A 122 5.44 7.21 13.53
CA ALA A 122 4.59 6.15 14.06
C ALA A 122 4.71 6.03 15.59
N GLU A 123 5.93 6.06 16.13
CA GLU A 123 6.16 6.06 17.59
C GLU A 123 5.54 7.27 18.28
N GLN A 124 5.60 8.45 17.66
CA GLN A 124 4.97 9.67 18.20
C GLN A 124 3.44 9.56 18.21
N LEU A 125 2.83 9.05 17.13
CA LEU A 125 1.40 8.81 17.04
C LEU A 125 0.93 7.77 18.07
N GLU A 126 1.70 6.70 18.30
CA GLU A 126 1.39 5.68 19.28
C GLU A 126 1.43 6.20 20.72
N ARG A 127 2.35 7.14 21.04
CA ARG A 127 2.33 7.85 22.34
C ARG A 127 1.08 8.68 22.56
N LEU A 128 0.42 9.12 21.46
CA LEU A 128 -0.89 9.79 21.50
C LEU A 128 -2.08 8.81 21.52
N GLY A 129 -1.81 7.49 21.60
CA GLY A 129 -2.84 6.45 21.59
C GLY A 129 -3.39 6.09 20.21
N ILE A 130 -2.81 6.63 19.13
CA ILE A 130 -3.22 6.37 17.75
C ILE A 130 -2.49 5.13 17.24
N ARG A 131 -3.22 4.13 16.73
CA ARG A 131 -2.61 2.92 16.16
C ARG A 131 -1.96 3.20 14.83
N THR A 132 -0.78 2.63 14.61
CA THR A 132 -0.04 2.75 13.36
C THR A 132 0.31 1.39 12.77
N VAL A 133 0.42 1.31 11.45
CA VAL A 133 0.92 0.13 10.74
C VAL A 133 1.92 0.56 9.67
N LEU A 134 3.07 -0.09 9.63
CA LEU A 134 4.17 0.20 8.71
C LEU A 134 4.28 -0.91 7.67
N PHE A 135 4.22 -0.55 6.39
CA PHE A 135 4.37 -1.50 5.30
C PHE A 135 5.50 -1.14 4.35
N ASP A 136 6.22 -2.16 3.88
CA ASP A 136 7.08 -2.05 2.71
C ASP A 136 6.23 -2.20 1.45
N LEU A 137 6.52 -1.38 0.45
CA LEU A 137 5.86 -1.46 -0.85
C LEU A 137 6.79 -0.95 -1.96
N ASN A 138 7.92 -1.63 -2.14
CA ASN A 138 8.90 -1.35 -3.19
C ASN A 138 8.74 -2.29 -4.39
N ARG A 139 8.11 -3.44 -4.19
CA ARG A 139 8.00 -4.53 -5.15
C ARG A 139 6.56 -4.90 -5.38
N LEU A 140 6.22 -5.35 -6.60
CA LEU A 140 4.87 -5.77 -6.95
C LEU A 140 4.39 -6.95 -6.10
N GLU A 141 5.29 -7.86 -5.71
CA GLU A 141 5.00 -9.04 -4.88
C GLU A 141 4.48 -8.69 -3.49
N GLN A 142 4.71 -7.46 -3.03
CA GLN A 142 4.23 -6.98 -1.73
C GLN A 142 2.77 -6.50 -1.76
N LEU A 143 2.21 -6.24 -2.96
CA LEU A 143 0.85 -5.70 -3.11
C LEU A 143 -0.23 -6.62 -2.53
N GLY A 144 -0.23 -7.90 -2.89
CA GLY A 144 -1.20 -8.88 -2.39
C GLY A 144 -1.15 -9.02 -0.86
N PRO A 145 0.02 -9.29 -0.26
CA PRO A 145 0.17 -9.33 1.20
C PRO A 145 -0.25 -8.04 1.92
N VAL A 146 0.03 -6.86 1.38
CA VAL A 146 -0.39 -5.57 1.95
C VAL A 146 -1.91 -5.43 1.85
N ALA A 147 -2.52 -5.75 0.69
CA ALA A 147 -3.97 -5.68 0.51
C ALA A 147 -4.71 -6.57 1.53
N ARG A 148 -4.26 -7.81 1.75
CA ARG A 148 -4.84 -8.72 2.75
C ARG A 148 -4.77 -8.14 4.17
N ARG A 149 -3.60 -7.60 4.55
CA ARG A 149 -3.41 -7.00 5.89
C ARG A 149 -4.25 -5.74 6.09
N LEU A 150 -4.35 -4.87 5.08
CA LEU A 150 -5.26 -3.70 5.10
C LEU A 150 -6.72 -4.13 5.15
N GLY A 151 -7.12 -5.13 4.35
CA GLY A 151 -8.46 -5.69 4.38
C GLY A 151 -8.86 -6.20 5.75
N LYS A 152 -7.96 -6.90 6.44
CA LYS A 152 -8.17 -7.39 7.79
C LYS A 152 -8.34 -6.23 8.79
N LEU A 153 -7.47 -5.21 8.74
CA LEU A 153 -7.56 -4.05 9.63
C LEU A 153 -8.81 -3.20 9.33
N ALA A 154 -9.24 -3.15 8.08
CA ALA A 154 -10.42 -2.42 7.66
C ALA A 154 -11.70 -3.26 7.67
N GLY A 155 -11.70 -4.55 8.06
CA GLY A 155 -12.87 -5.45 8.01
C GLY A 155 -13.45 -5.57 6.59
N ARG A 156 -12.57 -5.70 5.61
CA ARG A 156 -12.85 -5.87 4.18
C ARG A 156 -12.09 -7.07 3.62
N GLU A 157 -12.05 -8.17 4.38
CA GLU A 157 -11.24 -9.35 4.05
C GLU A 157 -11.58 -9.94 2.68
N ALA A 158 -12.87 -10.13 2.36
CA ALA A 158 -13.27 -10.77 1.11
C ALA A 158 -12.87 -9.93 -0.13
N PRO A 159 -13.18 -8.62 -0.24
CA PRO A 159 -12.70 -7.83 -1.36
C PRO A 159 -11.17 -7.68 -1.37
N ALA A 160 -10.50 -7.66 -0.22
CA ALA A 160 -9.04 -7.62 -0.15
C ALA A 160 -8.41 -8.92 -0.66
N GLU A 161 -8.99 -10.08 -0.36
CA GLU A 161 -8.53 -11.37 -0.91
C GLU A 161 -8.71 -11.44 -2.42
N SER A 162 -9.84 -10.95 -2.95
CA SER A 162 -10.08 -10.88 -4.39
C SER A 162 -9.04 -10.00 -5.09
N LEU A 163 -8.77 -8.80 -4.54
CA LEU A 163 -7.75 -7.90 -5.05
C LEU A 163 -6.35 -8.53 -4.97
N ALA A 164 -6.01 -9.13 -3.84
CA ALA A 164 -4.70 -9.75 -3.63
C ALA A 164 -4.47 -10.91 -4.60
N THR A 165 -5.48 -11.76 -4.82
CA THR A 165 -5.41 -12.87 -5.78
C THR A 165 -5.18 -12.36 -7.21
N GLU A 166 -5.85 -11.28 -7.60
CA GLU A 166 -5.61 -10.65 -8.91
C GLU A 166 -4.19 -10.09 -9.01
N MET A 167 -3.68 -9.42 -7.96
CA MET A 167 -2.31 -8.93 -7.94
C MET A 167 -1.30 -10.08 -8.02
N ASP A 168 -1.48 -11.12 -7.22
CA ASP A 168 -0.60 -12.30 -7.23
C ASP A 168 -0.58 -12.96 -8.61
N ARG A 169 -1.75 -13.06 -9.29
CA ARG A 169 -1.86 -13.57 -10.66
C ARG A 169 -1.08 -12.73 -11.68
N VAL A 170 -1.13 -11.40 -11.56
CA VAL A 170 -0.38 -10.49 -12.44
C VAL A 170 1.12 -10.65 -12.23
N VAL A 171 1.54 -10.69 -10.97
CA VAL A 171 2.96 -10.71 -10.61
C VAL A 171 3.61 -12.07 -10.88
N SER A 172 2.86 -13.18 -10.79
CA SER A 172 3.37 -14.53 -11.05
C SER A 172 3.55 -14.86 -12.53
N GLN A 173 3.10 -13.98 -13.44
CA GLN A 173 3.34 -14.19 -14.88
C GLN A 173 4.84 -14.21 -15.18
N PRO A 174 5.30 -15.07 -16.09
CA PRO A 174 6.69 -15.01 -16.54
C PRO A 174 6.97 -13.67 -17.24
N PRO A 175 8.22 -13.19 -17.25
CA PRO A 175 8.61 -12.06 -18.08
C PRO A 175 8.19 -12.29 -19.53
N ALA A 176 7.64 -11.26 -20.17
CA ALA A 176 7.35 -11.34 -21.58
C ALA A 176 8.66 -11.33 -22.39
N PRO A 177 8.71 -11.99 -23.58
CA PRO A 177 9.85 -11.90 -24.45
C PRO A 177 10.21 -10.44 -24.72
N SER A 178 11.50 -10.11 -24.62
CA SER A 178 11.98 -8.74 -24.72
C SER A 178 12.97 -8.61 -25.90
N THR A 179 12.66 -7.71 -26.80
CA THR A 179 13.57 -7.29 -27.88
C THR A 179 14.09 -5.87 -27.67
N GLN A 180 13.53 -5.15 -26.70
CA GLN A 180 13.84 -3.75 -26.43
C GLN A 180 14.35 -3.57 -24.99
N SER A 181 15.27 -2.64 -24.84
CA SER A 181 15.86 -2.30 -23.55
C SER A 181 15.58 -0.85 -23.15
N LEU A 182 15.48 -0.60 -21.85
CA LEU A 182 15.25 0.74 -21.33
C LEU A 182 16.09 1.01 -20.07
N ALA A 183 16.32 2.28 -19.80
CA ALA A 183 16.78 2.79 -18.50
C ALA A 183 15.72 3.74 -17.94
N PHE A 184 15.23 3.48 -16.73
CA PHE A 184 14.44 4.48 -16.00
C PHE A 184 15.41 5.48 -15.38
N ILE A 185 15.29 6.76 -15.74
CA ILE A 185 16.05 7.85 -15.15
C ILE A 185 15.08 8.72 -14.35
N VAL A 186 15.22 8.70 -13.03
CA VAL A 186 14.32 9.40 -12.10
C VAL A 186 14.91 10.71 -11.58
N TRP A 187 16.23 10.89 -11.76
CA TRP A 187 16.96 12.12 -11.45
C TRP A 187 18.17 12.25 -12.38
N ASP A 188 18.57 13.45 -12.75
CA ASP A 188 19.59 13.68 -13.78
C ASP A 188 20.91 14.26 -13.27
N ASN A 189 20.95 14.78 -12.04
CA ASN A 189 22.19 15.39 -11.51
C ASN A 189 22.30 15.21 -9.97
N PRO A 190 23.07 14.22 -9.51
CA PRO A 190 23.67 13.12 -10.27
C PRO A 190 22.60 12.14 -10.81
N PRO A 191 22.88 11.42 -11.91
CA PRO A 191 21.90 10.49 -12.46
C PRO A 191 21.51 9.39 -11.47
N ILE A 192 20.20 9.20 -11.25
CA ILE A 192 19.64 8.11 -10.45
C ILE A 192 18.78 7.23 -11.38
N VAL A 193 19.14 5.95 -11.41
CA VAL A 193 18.47 4.93 -12.21
C VAL A 193 17.74 3.94 -11.33
N ILE A 194 16.79 3.22 -11.91
CA ILE A 194 16.00 2.17 -11.24
C ILE A 194 16.68 0.81 -11.44
N GLY A 195 16.85 0.08 -10.32
CA GLY A 195 17.39 -1.29 -10.30
C GLY A 195 16.33 -2.36 -10.04
N ALA A 196 16.77 -3.63 -9.94
CA ALA A 196 15.93 -4.81 -9.75
C ALA A 196 15.12 -4.83 -8.44
N GLY A 197 15.53 -4.03 -7.44
CA GLY A 197 14.78 -3.90 -6.17
C GLY A 197 13.49 -3.10 -6.28
N SER A 198 13.19 -2.50 -7.45
CA SER A 198 12.03 -1.66 -7.70
C SER A 198 10.91 -2.43 -8.44
N TYR A 199 9.66 -2.05 -8.15
CA TYR A 199 8.49 -2.52 -8.90
C TYR A 199 8.56 -2.15 -10.40
N LEU A 200 9.21 -1.05 -10.77
CA LEU A 200 9.35 -0.61 -12.17
C LEU A 200 10.18 -1.59 -13.01
N ASP A 201 11.19 -2.20 -12.42
CA ASP A 201 11.96 -3.25 -13.08
C ASP A 201 11.07 -4.46 -13.43
N ARG A 202 10.26 -4.89 -12.47
CA ARG A 202 9.30 -6.00 -12.70
C ARG A 202 8.22 -5.62 -13.70
N LEU A 203 7.69 -4.38 -13.67
CA LEU A 203 6.73 -3.89 -14.67
C LEU A 203 7.34 -3.94 -16.09
N ALA A 204 8.59 -3.50 -16.25
CA ALA A 204 9.29 -3.56 -17.54
C ALA A 204 9.39 -4.99 -18.06
N ALA A 205 9.83 -5.93 -17.22
CA ALA A 205 9.94 -7.34 -17.59
C ALA A 205 8.59 -7.96 -17.99
N LEU A 206 7.51 -7.65 -17.27
CA LEU A 206 6.15 -8.12 -17.58
C LEU A 206 5.58 -7.46 -18.86
N ALA A 207 6.02 -6.25 -19.18
CA ALA A 207 5.61 -5.54 -20.40
C ALA A 207 6.39 -5.96 -21.65
N GLY A 208 7.50 -6.70 -21.51
CA GLY A 208 8.36 -7.12 -22.63
C GLY A 208 9.51 -6.16 -22.89
N ALA A 209 10.01 -5.46 -21.86
CA ALA A 209 11.22 -4.66 -21.95
C ALA A 209 12.24 -5.11 -20.91
N ARG A 210 13.52 -4.99 -21.25
CA ARG A 210 14.62 -5.28 -20.33
C ARG A 210 15.15 -3.97 -19.74
N ASN A 211 15.08 -3.82 -18.43
CA ASN A 211 15.79 -2.75 -17.75
C ASN A 211 17.31 -3.03 -17.79
N VAL A 212 18.09 -2.11 -18.34
CA VAL A 212 19.55 -2.27 -18.46
C VAL A 212 20.26 -2.26 -17.10
N PHE A 213 19.58 -1.87 -16.03
CA PHE A 213 20.07 -1.86 -14.64
C PHE A 213 19.46 -2.98 -13.79
N HIS A 214 18.91 -4.02 -14.39
CA HIS A 214 18.35 -5.19 -13.68
C HIS A 214 19.36 -5.91 -12.78
N ASP A 215 20.66 -5.80 -13.03
CA ASP A 215 21.74 -6.35 -12.19
C ASP A 215 22.00 -5.54 -10.91
N VAL A 216 21.42 -4.34 -10.79
CA VAL A 216 21.50 -3.50 -9.59
C VAL A 216 20.41 -3.92 -8.61
N GLY A 217 20.78 -4.64 -7.54
CA GLY A 217 19.83 -5.25 -6.59
C GLY A 217 19.05 -4.26 -5.70
N SER A 218 19.45 -2.98 -5.66
CA SER A 218 18.73 -1.92 -4.92
C SER A 218 17.55 -1.37 -5.75
N PRO A 219 16.54 -0.73 -5.11
CA PRO A 219 15.43 -0.09 -5.84
C PRO A 219 15.89 1.03 -6.78
N SER A 220 16.95 1.73 -6.42
CA SER A 220 17.58 2.78 -7.23
C SER A 220 19.06 2.89 -6.90
N ALA A 221 19.85 3.44 -7.83
CA ALA A 221 21.26 3.68 -7.64
C ALA A 221 21.69 4.97 -8.35
N GLN A 222 22.64 5.68 -7.74
CA GLN A 222 23.35 6.74 -8.42
C GLN A 222 24.40 6.12 -9.34
N VAL A 223 24.46 6.59 -10.58
CA VAL A 223 25.40 6.13 -11.59
C VAL A 223 26.01 7.33 -12.35
N SER A 224 27.06 7.10 -13.14
CA SER A 224 27.56 8.11 -14.06
C SER A 224 26.83 8.04 -15.42
N ILE A 225 26.89 9.12 -16.19
CA ILE A 225 26.32 9.19 -17.54
C ILE A 225 27.03 8.16 -18.48
N GLU A 226 28.33 7.97 -18.29
CA GLU A 226 29.14 6.99 -19.03
C GLU A 226 28.67 5.56 -18.73
N THR A 227 28.26 5.27 -17.47
CA THR A 227 27.67 3.97 -17.12
C THR A 227 26.35 3.74 -17.86
N ILE A 228 25.51 4.77 -18.00
CA ILE A 228 24.28 4.67 -18.78
C ILE A 228 24.60 4.45 -20.28
N ALA A 229 25.58 5.19 -20.82
CA ALA A 229 26.02 5.07 -22.20
C ALA A 229 26.60 3.67 -22.51
N ALA A 230 27.41 3.13 -21.59
CA ALA A 230 28.01 1.79 -21.75
C ALA A 230 26.96 0.64 -21.74
N ARG A 231 25.82 0.84 -21.08
CA ARG A 231 24.71 -0.12 -21.05
C ARG A 231 23.79 0.00 -22.29
N ASP A 232 23.95 1.07 -23.04
CA ASP A 232 23.31 1.38 -24.32
C ASP A 232 21.80 1.03 -24.37
N PRO A 233 20.96 1.64 -23.54
CA PRO A 233 19.52 1.41 -23.56
C PRO A 233 18.92 1.87 -24.91
N ASP A 234 17.90 1.14 -25.40
CA ASP A 234 17.13 1.56 -26.58
C ASP A 234 16.26 2.77 -26.27
N PHE A 235 15.79 2.87 -25.02
CA PHE A 235 14.94 3.97 -24.53
C PHE A 235 15.39 4.50 -23.18
N VAL A 236 15.16 5.79 -22.99
CA VAL A 236 15.13 6.42 -21.66
C VAL A 236 13.66 6.56 -21.25
N ALA A 237 13.28 5.87 -20.18
CA ALA A 237 11.94 5.94 -19.60
C ALA A 237 11.89 6.96 -18.48
N MET A 238 10.87 7.84 -18.52
CA MET A 238 10.65 8.93 -17.58
C MET A 238 9.24 8.88 -17.03
N LEU A 239 9.11 9.11 -15.70
CA LEU A 239 7.81 9.18 -15.03
C LEU A 239 7.29 10.62 -15.12
N THR A 240 6.52 10.92 -16.16
CA THR A 240 6.02 12.27 -16.42
C THR A 240 4.78 12.24 -17.31
N ASP A 241 3.85 13.16 -17.08
CA ASP A 241 2.69 13.39 -17.95
C ASP A 241 3.01 14.34 -19.11
N SER A 242 4.22 14.92 -19.13
CA SER A 242 4.70 15.79 -20.20
C SER A 242 5.43 14.98 -21.27
N ALA A 243 5.07 15.16 -22.52
CA ALA A 243 5.78 14.60 -23.67
C ALA A 243 6.99 15.46 -24.14
N VAL A 244 7.41 16.42 -23.33
CA VAL A 244 8.56 17.28 -23.62
C VAL A 244 9.85 16.57 -23.19
N PRO A 245 10.86 16.49 -24.07
CA PRO A 245 12.17 15.95 -23.70
C PRO A 245 12.74 16.64 -22.45
N PRO A 246 13.45 15.92 -21.59
CA PRO A 246 13.99 16.49 -20.36
C PRO A 246 15.07 17.52 -20.64
N ARG A 247 15.24 18.47 -19.75
CA ARG A 247 16.26 19.53 -19.90
C ARG A 247 17.65 18.97 -20.08
N TYR A 248 17.99 17.83 -19.49
CA TYR A 248 19.31 17.21 -19.66
C TYR A 248 19.55 16.71 -21.09
N ALA A 249 18.52 16.46 -21.89
CA ALA A 249 18.66 16.02 -23.27
C ALA A 249 19.39 17.05 -24.17
N THR A 250 19.39 18.33 -23.75
CA THR A 250 20.11 19.40 -24.45
C THR A 250 21.55 19.58 -24.00
N ARG A 251 21.96 18.94 -22.90
CA ARG A 251 23.32 19.05 -22.34
C ARG A 251 24.31 18.21 -23.12
N PRO A 252 25.50 18.73 -23.48
CA PRO A 252 26.49 18.04 -24.31
C PRO A 252 26.92 16.68 -23.74
N GLU A 253 27.11 16.58 -22.41
CA GLU A 253 27.53 15.37 -21.71
C GLU A 253 26.55 14.20 -21.86
N TRP A 254 25.27 14.47 -22.03
CA TRP A 254 24.25 13.44 -22.22
C TRP A 254 24.18 12.87 -23.64
N ARG A 255 24.86 13.52 -24.62
CA ARG A 255 24.89 13.05 -26.02
C ARG A 255 25.67 11.76 -26.22
N VAL A 256 26.48 11.34 -25.24
CA VAL A 256 27.15 10.03 -25.26
C VAL A 256 26.13 8.87 -25.12
N VAL A 257 24.97 9.13 -24.51
CA VAL A 257 23.89 8.15 -24.41
C VAL A 257 23.09 8.15 -25.73
N ARG A 258 23.13 7.03 -26.46
CA ARG A 258 22.49 6.89 -27.80
C ARG A 258 21.02 7.26 -27.76
N ALA A 259 20.25 6.72 -26.81
CA ALA A 259 18.82 6.98 -26.66
C ALA A 259 18.51 8.47 -26.46
N VAL A 260 19.34 9.21 -25.73
CA VAL A 260 19.20 10.66 -25.56
C VAL A 260 19.51 11.38 -26.87
N ARG A 261 20.62 11.05 -27.54
CA ARG A 261 21.05 11.66 -28.81
C ARG A 261 20.02 11.47 -29.92
N THR A 262 19.33 10.33 -29.94
CA THR A 262 18.31 9.97 -30.93
C THR A 262 16.88 10.25 -30.47
N ALA A 263 16.72 10.98 -29.36
CA ALA A 263 15.42 11.35 -28.76
C ALA A 263 14.47 10.16 -28.50
N ARG A 264 15.00 9.00 -28.16
CA ARG A 264 14.20 7.80 -27.85
C ARG A 264 13.77 7.82 -26.39
N PHE A 265 12.74 8.62 -26.11
CA PHE A 265 12.16 8.76 -24.78
C PHE A 265 10.82 8.03 -24.68
N LEU A 266 10.59 7.34 -23.55
CA LEU A 266 9.29 6.81 -23.14
C LEU A 266 8.77 7.69 -22.01
N PHE A 267 7.74 8.48 -22.30
CA PHE A 267 7.06 9.30 -21.30
C PHE A 267 5.95 8.46 -20.64
N LEU A 268 6.10 8.12 -19.39
CA LEU A 268 5.19 7.25 -18.65
C LEU A 268 4.37 8.06 -17.64
N PRO A 269 3.03 7.99 -17.68
CA PRO A 269 2.17 8.77 -16.78
C PRO A 269 2.56 8.62 -15.31
N GLY A 270 2.90 9.74 -14.66
CA GLY A 270 3.41 9.76 -13.30
C GLY A 270 2.44 9.15 -12.28
N GLN A 271 1.14 9.40 -12.44
CA GLN A 271 0.11 8.83 -11.57
C GLN A 271 -0.03 7.31 -11.69
N LEU A 272 0.31 6.71 -12.83
CA LEU A 272 0.20 5.27 -13.05
C LEU A 272 1.51 4.54 -12.72
N PHE A 273 2.64 5.14 -13.11
CA PHE A 273 3.96 4.51 -12.97
C PHE A 273 4.75 5.00 -11.75
N GLY A 274 4.36 6.08 -11.11
CA GLY A 274 5.08 6.64 -9.96
C GLY A 274 4.83 5.91 -8.63
N ARG A 275 3.98 4.88 -8.65
CA ARG A 275 3.60 4.14 -7.44
C ARG A 275 3.25 2.68 -7.74
N PRO A 276 3.71 1.71 -6.93
CA PRO A 276 3.19 0.35 -7.02
C PRO A 276 1.75 0.34 -6.47
N GLY A 277 0.80 -0.22 -7.23
CA GLY A 277 -0.60 -0.15 -6.82
C GLY A 277 -1.50 -1.18 -7.52
N PRO A 278 -2.80 -1.17 -7.20
CA PRO A 278 -3.78 -2.08 -7.81
C PRO A 278 -3.85 -1.99 -9.34
N ARG A 279 -3.38 -0.88 -9.90
CA ARG A 279 -3.35 -0.64 -11.35
C ARG A 279 -2.12 -1.22 -12.06
N ALA A 280 -1.36 -2.14 -11.42
CA ALA A 280 -0.18 -2.74 -12.02
C ALA A 280 -0.45 -3.40 -13.40
N ALA A 281 -1.59 -4.09 -13.55
CA ALA A 281 -1.98 -4.67 -14.83
C ALA A 281 -2.23 -3.61 -15.92
N GLU A 282 -2.78 -2.45 -15.57
CA GLU A 282 -2.96 -1.30 -16.45
C GLU A 282 -1.61 -0.72 -16.86
N ALA A 283 -0.70 -0.53 -15.90
CA ALA A 283 0.66 -0.04 -16.17
C ALA A 283 1.44 -0.97 -17.11
N ILE A 284 1.33 -2.29 -16.94
CA ILE A 284 1.95 -3.27 -17.85
C ILE A 284 1.41 -3.11 -19.29
N ARG A 285 0.08 -3.02 -19.46
CA ARG A 285 -0.53 -2.83 -20.78
C ARG A 285 -0.11 -1.51 -21.42
N GLU A 286 -0.09 -0.44 -20.64
CA GLU A 286 0.29 0.88 -21.12
C GLU A 286 1.77 0.92 -21.56
N LEU A 287 2.67 0.34 -20.76
CA LEU A 287 4.08 0.26 -21.14
C LEU A 287 4.27 -0.54 -22.43
N ARG A 288 3.61 -1.70 -22.57
CA ARG A 288 3.64 -2.52 -23.78
C ARG A 288 3.18 -1.72 -25.01
N ARG A 289 2.04 -1.06 -24.90
CA ARG A 289 1.50 -0.21 -25.98
C ARG A 289 2.48 0.88 -26.40
N ARG A 290 3.18 1.50 -25.45
CA ARG A 290 4.18 2.54 -25.76
C ARG A 290 5.43 1.97 -26.41
N LEU A 291 5.89 0.79 -26.01
CA LEU A 291 7.00 0.10 -26.64
C LEU A 291 6.67 -0.28 -28.10
N GLU A 292 5.45 -0.72 -28.37
CA GLU A 292 4.98 -1.06 -29.72
C GLU A 292 4.78 0.17 -30.63
N ALA A 293 4.47 1.33 -30.04
CA ALA A 293 4.21 2.56 -30.80
C ALA A 293 5.48 3.29 -31.29
N VAL A 294 6.66 2.88 -30.82
CA VAL A 294 7.93 3.51 -31.24
C VAL A 294 8.62 2.61 -32.26
N PRO A 295 8.77 3.07 -33.50
CA PRO A 295 9.39 2.31 -34.60
C PRO A 295 10.89 2.02 -34.38
#